data_9ef3874c57bd64f684b982ed665b8f5f
#
_entry.id   9ef3874c57bd64f684b982ed665b8f5f
#
_cell.length_a   1.000
_cell.length_b   1.000
_cell.length_c   1.000
_cell.angle_alpha   90.00
_cell.angle_beta   90.00
_cell.angle_gamma   90.00
#
_symmetry.space_group_name_H-M   'P 1'
#
loop_
_entity.id
_entity.type
_entity.pdbx_description
1 polymer ?
#
loop_
_entity_poly.entity_id
_entity_poly.type
_entity_poly.pdbx_seq_one_letter_code
_entity_poly.pdbx_strand_id
1 'polypeptide(L)'
;MKLLKGIGVSPGIAAGKVFILEQGHETEKRNIRSCDEEIARLENALRKSGMELERLYEETRSKIGEKEAAIFEAQLLMLRDEEFIEKIKSEIEDKKINAEWAVENVGQYYASLFRNMESEYMRERAQDIKDIANLIRNSLSGSGNNPAAFTEAEGIIAARELPPSDTARLNAEKIQGILTETGGRTSHAAIISRALGIPAVAGIHSLMQEVKSGDYVVLDGDSGIVYVNPSEDVINDYNEKLKDFISRK
;
A
#
# COMPACT_ATOMS: atom_id res chain seq x y z
N MET A 1 -26.47 3.83 7.91
CA MET A 1 -25.86 2.49 7.78
C MET A 1 -25.71 2.16 6.31
N LYS A 2 -24.49 1.79 5.90
CA LYS A 2 -24.21 1.23 4.55
C LYS A 2 -23.57 -0.14 4.71
N LEU A 3 -23.85 -1.04 3.77
CA LEU A 3 -23.26 -2.37 3.68
C LEU A 3 -22.34 -2.40 2.45
N LEU A 4 -21.05 -2.65 2.67
CA LEU A 4 -20.07 -2.85 1.62
C LEU A 4 -19.65 -4.32 1.62
N LYS A 5 -19.24 -4.82 0.45
CA LYS A 5 -18.76 -6.18 0.27
C LYS A 5 -17.42 -6.17 -0.44
N GLY A 6 -16.52 -6.98 0.06
CA GLY A 6 -15.21 -7.23 -0.52
C GLY A 6 -14.84 -8.70 -0.37
N ILE A 7 -13.56 -8.96 -0.44
CA ILE A 7 -12.97 -10.28 -0.26
C ILE A 7 -12.39 -10.33 1.14
N GLY A 8 -12.83 -11.25 1.98
CA GLY A 8 -12.18 -11.53 3.26
C GLY A 8 -10.77 -12.08 3.02
N VAL A 9 -9.75 -11.36 3.50
CA VAL A 9 -8.34 -11.68 3.22
C VAL A 9 -7.53 -11.98 4.46
N SER A 10 -7.98 -11.54 5.63
CA SER A 10 -7.42 -11.92 6.93
C SER A 10 -8.58 -12.14 7.92
N PRO A 11 -8.68 -13.30 8.57
CA PRO A 11 -9.84 -13.67 9.37
C PRO A 11 -9.97 -12.81 10.63
N GLY A 12 -11.19 -12.73 11.14
CA GLY A 12 -11.54 -12.07 12.38
C GLY A 12 -12.49 -10.90 12.20
N ILE A 13 -12.88 -10.31 13.32
CA ILE A 13 -13.82 -9.21 13.39
C ILE A 13 -13.11 -8.00 14.03
N ALA A 14 -13.32 -6.82 13.45
CA ALA A 14 -12.87 -5.58 14.04
C ALA A 14 -13.96 -4.51 13.96
N ALA A 15 -13.99 -3.65 14.97
CA ALA A 15 -14.91 -2.51 15.05
C ALA A 15 -14.15 -1.29 15.55
N GLY A 16 -14.30 -0.16 14.87
CA GLY A 16 -13.58 1.06 15.27
C GLY A 16 -13.82 2.21 14.30
N LYS A 17 -13.15 3.32 14.61
CA LYS A 17 -13.13 4.49 13.73
C LYS A 17 -12.19 4.29 12.57
N VAL A 18 -12.59 4.79 11.42
CA VAL A 18 -11.80 4.75 10.20
C VAL A 18 -10.76 5.86 10.19
N PHE A 19 -9.55 5.48 9.83
CA PHE A 19 -8.47 6.38 9.43
C PHE A 19 -8.17 6.16 7.95
N ILE A 20 -8.36 7.20 7.12
CA ILE A 20 -8.05 7.12 5.69
C ILE A 20 -6.57 7.39 5.49
N LEU A 21 -5.88 6.46 4.86
CA LEU A 21 -4.54 6.67 4.34
C LEU A 21 -4.65 7.20 2.91
N GLU A 22 -4.45 8.50 2.77
CA GLU A 22 -4.36 9.14 1.46
C GLU A 22 -3.04 8.74 0.81
N GLN A 23 -3.12 8.13 -0.35
CA GLN A 23 -1.95 7.82 -1.17
C GLN A 23 -1.66 9.00 -2.08
N GLY A 24 -0.42 9.46 -2.01
CA GLY A 24 0.30 10.36 -2.90
C GLY A 24 -0.51 11.28 -3.80
N HIS A 25 -0.07 12.53 -3.88
CA HIS A 25 -0.62 13.51 -4.82
C HIS A 25 -0.45 13.06 -6.27
N GLU A 26 -1.41 13.41 -7.11
CA GLU A 26 -1.28 13.28 -8.56
C GLU A 26 0.03 13.95 -9.01
N THR A 27 0.79 13.23 -9.82
CA THR A 27 2.05 13.75 -10.34
C THR A 27 1.72 14.73 -11.45
N GLU A 28 2.11 15.99 -11.28
CA GLU A 28 1.99 16.98 -12.34
C GLU A 28 3.21 16.94 -13.25
N LYS A 29 2.96 16.94 -14.56
CA LYS A 29 4.01 17.12 -15.56
C LYS A 29 4.49 18.57 -15.53
N ARG A 30 5.80 18.74 -15.36
CA ARG A 30 6.44 20.06 -15.40
C ARG A 30 7.63 20.02 -16.35
N ASN A 31 7.82 21.11 -17.13
CA ASN A 31 9.02 21.28 -17.91
C ASN A 31 10.17 21.74 -17.01
N ILE A 32 11.35 21.18 -17.23
CA ILE A 32 12.55 21.48 -16.46
C ILE A 32 13.50 22.42 -17.22
N ARG A 33 14.40 23.06 -16.49
CA ARG A 33 15.41 23.95 -17.06
C ARG A 33 16.78 23.25 -17.20
N SER A 34 17.07 22.31 -16.32
CA SER A 34 18.35 21.57 -16.27
C SER A 34 18.05 20.09 -16.11
N CYS A 35 18.49 19.27 -17.06
CA CYS A 35 18.41 17.82 -16.97
C CYS A 35 19.37 17.28 -15.90
N ASP A 36 20.57 17.87 -15.78
CA ASP A 36 21.57 17.42 -14.80
C ASP A 36 21.09 17.58 -13.36
N GLU A 37 20.43 18.69 -13.03
CA GLU A 37 19.84 18.90 -11.70
C GLU A 37 18.74 17.90 -11.41
N GLU A 38 17.92 17.59 -12.41
CA GLU A 38 16.81 16.67 -12.27
C GLU A 38 17.29 15.22 -12.15
N ILE A 39 18.31 14.84 -12.89
CA ILE A 39 18.97 13.52 -12.75
C ILE A 39 19.63 13.40 -11.36
N ALA A 40 20.29 14.43 -10.88
CA ALA A 40 20.86 14.41 -9.52
C ALA A 40 19.77 14.26 -8.43
N ARG A 41 18.58 14.87 -8.62
CA ARG A 41 17.42 14.66 -7.76
C ARG A 41 16.95 13.20 -7.81
N LEU A 42 16.85 12.62 -9.01
CA LEU A 42 16.48 11.22 -9.20
C LEU A 42 17.44 10.27 -8.48
N GLU A 43 18.76 10.46 -8.68
CA GLU A 43 19.78 9.62 -8.06
C GLU A 43 19.74 9.69 -6.52
N ASN A 44 19.51 10.87 -5.97
CA ASN A 44 19.32 11.03 -4.54
C ASN A 44 18.04 10.32 -4.05
N ALA A 45 16.95 10.38 -4.82
CA ALA A 45 15.69 9.69 -4.50
C ALA A 45 15.85 8.16 -4.57
N LEU A 46 16.53 7.63 -5.60
CA LEU A 46 16.83 6.20 -5.71
C LEU A 46 17.65 5.70 -4.51
N ARG A 47 18.68 6.45 -4.10
CA ARG A 47 19.47 6.12 -2.92
C ARG A 47 18.62 6.09 -1.64
N LYS A 48 17.79 7.11 -1.41
CA LYS A 48 16.89 7.16 -0.24
C LYS A 48 15.87 6.02 -0.25
N SER A 49 15.30 5.71 -1.42
CA SER A 49 14.37 4.59 -1.58
C SER A 49 15.04 3.25 -1.30
N GLY A 50 16.30 3.07 -1.73
CA GLY A 50 17.08 1.87 -1.41
C GLY A 50 17.33 1.70 0.09
N MET A 51 17.74 2.76 0.77
CA MET A 51 17.94 2.73 2.24
C MET A 51 16.65 2.42 2.98
N GLU A 52 15.52 2.94 2.51
CA GLU A 52 14.22 2.66 3.12
C GLU A 52 13.81 1.20 2.90
N LEU A 53 13.98 0.63 1.71
CA LEU A 53 13.68 -0.78 1.46
C LEU A 53 14.57 -1.71 2.29
N GLU A 54 15.86 -1.38 2.46
CA GLU A 54 16.78 -2.14 3.33
C GLU A 54 16.30 -2.12 4.79
N ARG A 55 15.88 -0.94 5.28
CA ARG A 55 15.32 -0.80 6.62
C ARG A 55 14.05 -1.64 6.80
N LEU A 56 13.12 -1.56 5.83
CA LEU A 56 11.86 -2.31 5.86
C LEU A 56 12.09 -3.82 5.77
N TYR A 57 13.08 -4.25 5.01
CA TYR A 57 13.50 -5.65 4.95
C TYR A 57 13.91 -6.16 6.34
N GLU A 58 14.85 -5.48 7.01
CA GLU A 58 15.34 -5.89 8.33
C GLU A 58 14.23 -5.85 9.41
N GLU A 59 13.39 -4.81 9.40
CA GLU A 59 12.27 -4.71 10.34
C GLU A 59 11.24 -5.82 10.12
N THR A 60 10.87 -6.10 8.88
CA THR A 60 9.89 -7.14 8.55
C THR A 60 10.46 -8.51 8.86
N ARG A 61 11.73 -8.76 8.52
CA ARG A 61 12.42 -10.01 8.85
C ARG A 61 12.42 -10.30 10.35
N SER A 62 12.68 -9.28 11.16
CA SER A 62 12.77 -9.43 12.60
C SER A 62 11.40 -9.60 13.29
N LYS A 63 10.36 -8.92 12.79
CA LYS A 63 9.03 -8.88 13.42
C LYS A 63 8.08 -9.95 12.90
N ILE A 64 8.18 -10.29 11.64
CA ILE A 64 7.21 -11.14 10.92
C ILE A 64 7.88 -12.42 10.42
N GLY A 65 8.98 -12.30 9.67
CA GLY A 65 9.72 -13.43 9.17
C GLY A 65 10.43 -13.19 7.84
N GLU A 66 11.31 -14.10 7.46
CA GLU A 66 12.12 -14.05 6.24
C GLU A 66 11.28 -14.10 4.98
N LYS A 67 10.21 -14.91 4.99
CA LYS A 67 9.34 -15.11 3.83
C LYS A 67 8.61 -13.83 3.43
N GLU A 68 8.10 -13.12 4.41
CA GLU A 68 7.37 -11.85 4.19
C GLU A 68 8.35 -10.71 3.85
N ALA A 69 9.57 -10.75 4.37
CA ALA A 69 10.61 -9.78 4.05
C ALA A 69 11.16 -9.91 2.63
N ALA A 70 11.09 -11.08 2.01
CA ALA A 70 11.61 -11.34 0.66
C ALA A 70 11.04 -10.41 -0.43
N ILE A 71 9.87 -9.81 -0.20
CA ILE A 71 9.29 -8.82 -1.11
C ILE A 71 10.18 -7.59 -1.24
N PHE A 72 10.77 -7.11 -0.14
CA PHE A 72 11.65 -5.94 -0.15
C PHE A 72 12.99 -6.23 -0.84
N GLU A 73 13.49 -7.46 -0.74
CA GLU A 73 14.68 -7.90 -1.49
C GLU A 73 14.41 -7.87 -3.00
N ALA A 74 13.27 -8.38 -3.45
CA ALA A 74 12.86 -8.31 -4.85
C ALA A 74 12.70 -6.86 -5.34
N GLN A 75 12.11 -5.99 -4.53
CA GLN A 75 11.98 -4.57 -4.83
C GLN A 75 13.33 -3.86 -4.90
N LEU A 76 14.29 -4.21 -4.04
CA LEU A 76 15.67 -3.69 -4.11
C LEU A 76 16.37 -4.06 -5.41
N LEU A 77 16.19 -5.30 -5.89
CA LEU A 77 16.75 -5.72 -7.18
C LEU A 77 16.16 -4.89 -8.34
N MET A 78 14.84 -4.68 -8.36
CA MET A 78 14.19 -3.85 -9.37
C MET A 78 14.61 -2.39 -9.29
N LEU A 79 14.76 -1.83 -8.08
CA LEU A 79 15.21 -0.44 -7.87
C LEU A 79 16.63 -0.21 -8.39
N ARG A 80 17.47 -1.25 -8.42
CA ARG A 80 18.86 -1.21 -8.88
C ARG A 80 19.02 -1.66 -10.34
N ASP A 81 17.94 -1.95 -11.02
CA ASP A 81 17.97 -2.35 -12.43
C ASP A 81 18.43 -1.20 -13.31
N GLU A 82 19.54 -1.41 -14.02
CA GLU A 82 20.18 -0.38 -14.84
C GLU A 82 19.26 0.04 -16.01
N GLU A 83 18.56 -0.91 -16.63
CA GLU A 83 17.66 -0.60 -17.76
C GLU A 83 16.50 0.28 -17.32
N PHE A 84 15.92 -0.02 -16.16
CA PHE A 84 14.85 0.79 -15.57
C PHE A 84 15.32 2.22 -15.27
N ILE A 85 16.51 2.37 -14.65
CA ILE A 85 17.08 3.67 -14.29
C ILE A 85 17.43 4.49 -15.53
N GLU A 86 18.14 3.90 -16.49
CA GLU A 86 18.52 4.58 -17.73
C GLU A 86 17.30 4.99 -18.56
N LYS A 87 16.23 4.20 -18.54
CA LYS A 87 14.97 4.57 -19.19
C LYS A 87 14.34 5.80 -18.56
N ILE A 88 14.40 5.95 -17.23
CA ILE A 88 13.90 7.15 -16.54
C ILE A 88 14.77 8.37 -16.89
N LYS A 89 16.09 8.21 -16.91
CA LYS A 89 17.01 9.30 -17.29
C LYS A 89 16.77 9.76 -18.73
N SER A 90 16.64 8.84 -19.65
CA SER A 90 16.31 9.13 -21.06
C SER A 90 14.99 9.90 -21.21
N GLU A 91 13.95 9.52 -20.44
CA GLU A 91 12.67 10.26 -20.43
C GLU A 91 12.85 11.72 -19.97
N ILE A 92 13.69 11.94 -18.95
CA ILE A 92 14.01 13.29 -18.46
C ILE A 92 14.73 14.11 -19.54
N GLU A 93 15.77 13.54 -20.15
CA GLU A 93 16.62 14.21 -21.15
C GLU A 93 15.88 14.52 -22.44
N ASP A 94 15.19 13.52 -23.00
CA ASP A 94 14.53 13.62 -24.30
C ASP A 94 13.31 14.54 -24.25
N LYS A 95 12.54 14.46 -23.16
CA LYS A 95 11.27 15.18 -23.02
C LYS A 95 11.35 16.45 -22.17
N LYS A 96 12.51 16.69 -21.51
CA LYS A 96 12.74 17.83 -20.60
C LYS A 96 11.65 17.98 -19.55
N ILE A 97 11.31 16.86 -18.91
CA ILE A 97 10.25 16.74 -17.89
C ILE A 97 10.84 16.43 -16.51
N ASN A 98 10.10 16.76 -15.47
CA ASN A 98 10.48 16.48 -14.08
C ASN A 98 10.59 14.96 -13.80
N ALA A 99 11.48 14.61 -12.87
CA ALA A 99 11.77 13.23 -12.51
C ALA A 99 10.54 12.46 -12.02
N GLU A 100 9.63 13.10 -11.27
CA GLU A 100 8.40 12.47 -10.79
C GLU A 100 7.54 11.98 -11.96
N TRP A 101 7.40 12.80 -13.02
CA TRP A 101 6.62 12.43 -14.21
C TRP A 101 7.33 11.36 -15.05
N ALA A 102 8.66 11.43 -15.17
CA ALA A 102 9.45 10.41 -15.86
C ALA A 102 9.34 9.05 -15.17
N VAL A 103 9.46 9.00 -13.84
CA VAL A 103 9.28 7.79 -13.04
C VAL A 103 7.87 7.21 -13.22
N GLU A 104 6.84 8.04 -13.19
CA GLU A 104 5.46 7.61 -13.42
C GLU A 104 5.28 6.97 -14.80
N ASN A 105 5.75 7.63 -15.87
CA ASN A 105 5.64 7.13 -17.24
C ASN A 105 6.35 5.78 -17.41
N VAL A 106 7.58 5.67 -16.93
CA VAL A 106 8.39 4.45 -17.06
C VAL A 106 7.80 3.34 -16.19
N GLY A 107 7.36 3.65 -14.97
CA GLY A 107 6.65 2.71 -14.11
C GLY A 107 5.39 2.16 -14.76
N GLN A 108 4.56 3.02 -15.35
CA GLN A 108 3.36 2.61 -16.08
C GLN A 108 3.69 1.76 -17.32
N TYR A 109 4.72 2.13 -18.06
CA TYR A 109 5.19 1.38 -19.23
C TYR A 109 5.56 -0.06 -18.85
N TYR A 110 6.47 -0.24 -17.89
CA TYR A 110 6.88 -1.58 -17.47
C TYR A 110 5.75 -2.35 -16.79
N ALA A 111 4.94 -1.71 -15.94
CA ALA A 111 3.78 -2.36 -15.35
C ALA A 111 2.79 -2.86 -16.41
N SER A 112 2.60 -2.12 -17.51
CA SER A 112 1.76 -2.55 -18.62
C SER A 112 2.35 -3.74 -19.37
N LEU A 113 3.67 -3.76 -19.62
CA LEU A 113 4.35 -4.89 -20.24
C LEU A 113 4.16 -6.17 -19.42
N PHE A 114 4.43 -6.10 -18.11
CA PHE A 114 4.30 -7.25 -17.22
C PHE A 114 2.86 -7.75 -17.10
N ARG A 115 1.89 -6.84 -17.07
CA ARG A 115 0.45 -7.21 -17.02
C ARG A 115 -0.01 -7.97 -18.25
N ASN A 116 0.59 -7.72 -19.42
CA ASN A 116 0.26 -8.37 -20.68
C ASN A 116 1.00 -9.69 -20.91
N MET A 117 1.87 -10.12 -19.98
CA MET A 117 2.55 -11.40 -20.05
C MET A 117 1.60 -12.56 -19.76
N GLU A 118 1.85 -13.72 -20.36
CA GLU A 118 1.04 -14.94 -20.15
C GLU A 118 1.20 -15.51 -18.73
N SER A 119 2.39 -15.36 -18.16
CA SER A 119 2.71 -15.85 -16.81
C SER A 119 1.98 -15.06 -15.72
N GLU A 120 1.20 -15.75 -14.89
CA GLU A 120 0.52 -15.16 -13.72
C GLU A 120 1.52 -14.52 -12.75
N TYR A 121 2.64 -15.20 -12.50
CA TYR A 121 3.74 -14.66 -11.71
C TYR A 121 4.25 -13.30 -12.23
N MET A 122 4.42 -13.18 -13.55
CA MET A 122 4.85 -11.90 -14.14
C MET A 122 3.78 -10.82 -14.03
N ARG A 123 2.50 -11.18 -14.17
CA ARG A 123 1.39 -10.21 -13.98
C ARG A 123 1.34 -9.67 -12.56
N GLU A 124 1.63 -10.49 -11.55
CA GLU A 124 1.72 -10.04 -10.16
C GLU A 124 2.85 -9.04 -9.97
N ARG A 125 3.99 -9.21 -10.65
CA ARG A 125 5.13 -8.27 -10.62
C ARG A 125 4.83 -6.88 -11.18
N ALA A 126 3.77 -6.73 -11.99
CA ALA A 126 3.32 -5.42 -12.45
C ALA A 126 2.96 -4.48 -11.29
N GLN A 127 2.50 -5.04 -10.17
CA GLN A 127 2.20 -4.25 -8.97
C GLN A 127 3.48 -3.81 -8.25
N ASP A 128 4.48 -4.70 -8.14
CA ASP A 128 5.77 -4.37 -7.52
C ASP A 128 6.46 -3.18 -8.23
N ILE A 129 6.36 -3.13 -9.58
CA ILE A 129 6.91 -1.99 -10.36
C ILE A 129 6.21 -0.68 -10.00
N LYS A 130 4.89 -0.70 -9.83
CA LYS A 130 4.15 0.50 -9.42
C LYS A 130 4.52 0.94 -8.01
N ASP A 131 4.70 -0.01 -7.09
CA ASP A 131 5.07 0.27 -5.71
C ASP A 131 6.45 0.93 -5.64
N ILE A 132 7.41 0.45 -6.47
CA ILE A 132 8.75 1.06 -6.59
C ILE A 132 8.65 2.46 -7.19
N ALA A 133 7.89 2.64 -8.27
CA ALA A 133 7.70 3.95 -8.88
C ALA A 133 7.09 4.95 -7.87
N ASN A 134 6.10 4.53 -7.09
CA ASN A 134 5.52 5.33 -6.02
C ASN A 134 6.53 5.67 -4.92
N LEU A 135 7.36 4.71 -4.51
CA LEU A 135 8.40 4.93 -3.51
C LEU A 135 9.43 5.97 -3.96
N ILE A 136 9.89 5.88 -5.22
CA ILE A 136 10.81 6.87 -5.81
C ILE A 136 10.15 8.24 -5.88
N ARG A 137 8.90 8.34 -6.34
CA ARG A 137 8.15 9.61 -6.43
C ARG A 137 7.96 10.26 -5.07
N ASN A 138 7.62 9.49 -4.06
CA ASN A 138 7.50 9.98 -2.68
C ASN A 138 8.83 10.52 -2.16
N SER A 139 9.94 9.88 -2.52
CA SER A 139 11.30 10.35 -2.20
C SER A 139 11.66 11.64 -2.93
N LEU A 140 11.23 11.81 -4.20
CA LEU A 140 11.45 13.01 -5.01
C LEU A 140 10.69 14.22 -4.50
N SER A 141 9.41 14.04 -4.17
CA SER A 141 8.52 15.12 -3.73
C SER A 141 8.85 15.64 -2.33
N GLY A 142 9.68 14.91 -1.57
CA GLY A 142 9.88 15.20 -0.14
C GLY A 142 8.61 15.01 0.71
N SER A 143 7.54 14.65 0.04
CA SER A 143 6.23 14.33 0.63
C SER A 143 6.15 12.82 0.86
N GLY A 144 7.20 12.22 1.38
CA GLY A 144 7.09 10.84 1.85
C GLY A 144 5.79 10.78 2.65
N ASN A 145 4.87 9.88 2.29
CA ASN A 145 3.63 9.66 3.04
C ASN A 145 3.93 9.94 4.50
N ASN A 146 3.34 10.97 5.07
CA ASN A 146 3.72 11.49 6.38
C ASN A 146 4.01 10.29 7.31
N PRO A 147 5.28 9.99 7.66
CA PRO A 147 5.58 8.78 8.45
C PRO A 147 4.81 8.78 9.75
N ALA A 148 4.48 9.97 10.28
CA ALA A 148 3.61 10.14 11.43
C ALA A 148 2.19 9.62 11.18
N ALA A 149 1.64 9.77 9.98
CA ALA A 149 0.29 9.26 9.67
C ALA A 149 0.20 7.73 9.83
N PHE A 150 1.26 6.98 9.50
CA PHE A 150 1.28 5.53 9.67
C PHE A 150 1.51 5.09 11.12
N THR A 151 2.31 5.83 11.86
CA THR A 151 2.60 5.54 13.28
C THR A 151 1.52 6.04 14.23
N GLU A 152 0.78 7.08 13.83
CA GLU A 152 -0.33 7.68 14.59
C GLU A 152 -1.69 7.09 14.22
N ALA A 153 -1.76 6.38 13.08
CA ALA A 153 -2.98 5.71 12.67
C ALA A 153 -3.47 4.74 13.74
N GLU A 154 -4.71 4.88 14.13
CA GLU A 154 -5.38 4.07 15.15
C GLU A 154 -6.77 3.67 14.68
N GLY A 155 -7.17 2.43 14.96
CA GLY A 155 -8.48 1.90 14.61
C GLY A 155 -8.45 1.14 13.27
N ILE A 156 -9.39 1.44 12.37
CA ILE A 156 -9.52 0.74 11.09
C ILE A 156 -8.91 1.59 9.98
N ILE A 157 -7.92 1.04 9.30
CA ILE A 157 -7.30 1.68 8.16
C ILE A 157 -8.15 1.47 6.91
N ALA A 158 -8.44 2.54 6.18
CA ALA A 158 -9.03 2.49 4.85
C ALA A 158 -8.08 3.14 3.84
N ALA A 159 -7.77 2.44 2.77
CA ALA A 159 -6.92 2.91 1.70
C ALA A 159 -7.39 2.40 0.34
N ARG A 160 -7.01 3.08 -0.75
CA ARG A 160 -7.24 2.53 -2.08
C ARG A 160 -6.43 1.25 -2.27
N GLU A 161 -5.18 1.29 -1.87
CA GLU A 161 -4.23 0.18 -1.91
C GLU A 161 -3.26 0.31 -0.74
N LEU A 162 -2.67 -0.80 -0.29
CA LEU A 162 -1.61 -0.78 0.74
C LEU A 162 -0.38 -1.51 0.19
N PRO A 163 0.60 -0.76 -0.33
CA PRO A 163 1.88 -1.32 -0.74
C PRO A 163 2.65 -1.92 0.44
N PRO A 164 3.63 -2.79 0.19
CA PRO A 164 4.46 -3.41 1.23
C PRO A 164 5.10 -2.39 2.15
N SER A 165 5.67 -1.31 1.58
CA SER A 165 6.33 -0.25 2.34
C SER A 165 5.39 0.45 3.32
N ASP A 166 4.14 0.65 2.95
CA ASP A 166 3.14 1.30 3.81
C ASP A 166 2.65 0.35 4.90
N THR A 167 2.37 -0.90 4.52
CA THR A 167 1.90 -1.92 5.46
C THR A 167 2.94 -2.22 6.54
N ALA A 168 4.22 -2.28 6.20
CA ALA A 168 5.31 -2.54 7.15
C ALA A 168 5.53 -1.39 8.17
N ARG A 169 5.07 -0.18 7.85
CA ARG A 169 5.12 0.98 8.76
C ARG A 169 3.97 1.04 9.75
N LEU A 170 2.90 0.27 9.53
CA LEU A 170 1.74 0.27 10.42
C LEU A 170 2.13 -0.25 11.81
N ASN A 171 1.66 0.44 12.83
CA ASN A 171 1.77 -0.06 14.20
C ASN A 171 0.66 -1.10 14.46
N ALA A 172 1.01 -2.39 14.39
CA ALA A 172 0.07 -3.48 14.56
C ALA A 172 -0.69 -3.47 15.89
N GLU A 173 -0.14 -2.83 16.94
CA GLU A 173 -0.81 -2.73 18.24
C GLU A 173 -1.98 -1.73 18.23
N LYS A 174 -1.92 -0.73 17.32
CA LYS A 174 -2.95 0.31 17.20
C LYS A 174 -3.99 0.00 16.14
N ILE A 175 -3.63 -0.83 15.14
CA ILE A 175 -4.49 -1.15 14.01
C ILE A 175 -5.42 -2.29 14.36
N GLN A 176 -6.71 -2.01 14.34
CA GLN A 176 -7.77 -2.99 14.64
C GLN A 176 -8.24 -3.74 13.40
N GLY A 177 -8.14 -3.12 12.22
CA GLY A 177 -8.57 -3.72 10.96
C GLY A 177 -8.08 -2.97 9.72
N ILE A 178 -8.13 -3.61 8.58
CA ILE A 178 -7.66 -3.05 7.30
C ILE A 178 -8.74 -3.24 6.22
N LEU A 179 -9.04 -2.15 5.50
CA LEU A 179 -9.94 -2.10 4.35
C LEU A 179 -9.19 -1.56 3.14
N THR A 180 -9.26 -2.26 2.00
CA THR A 180 -8.68 -1.75 0.75
C THR A 180 -9.69 -1.79 -0.41
N GLU A 181 -9.64 -0.77 -1.27
CA GLU A 181 -10.48 -0.69 -2.47
C GLU A 181 -10.01 -1.67 -3.54
N THR A 182 -8.69 -1.88 -3.64
CA THR A 182 -8.07 -2.83 -4.56
C THR A 182 -7.42 -3.98 -3.81
N GLY A 183 -6.96 -4.98 -4.55
CA GLY A 183 -6.27 -6.15 -3.99
C GLY A 183 -7.18 -7.37 -3.81
N GLY A 184 -6.58 -8.47 -3.42
CA GLY A 184 -7.22 -9.76 -3.23
C GLY A 184 -6.45 -10.63 -2.23
N ARG A 185 -6.70 -11.94 -2.23
CA ARG A 185 -6.10 -12.89 -1.27
C ARG A 185 -4.58 -13.00 -1.34
N THR A 186 -3.99 -12.69 -2.49
CA THR A 186 -2.55 -12.72 -2.75
C THR A 186 -1.88 -11.34 -2.65
N SER A 187 -2.65 -10.27 -2.38
CA SER A 187 -2.09 -8.92 -2.23
C SER A 187 -1.17 -8.82 -1.01
N HIS A 188 -0.21 -7.89 -1.06
CA HIS A 188 0.74 -7.65 0.03
C HIS A 188 0.03 -7.29 1.33
N ALA A 189 -1.00 -6.43 1.26
CA ALA A 189 -1.84 -6.11 2.40
C ALA A 189 -2.47 -7.36 3.03
N ALA A 190 -2.95 -8.30 2.22
CA ALA A 190 -3.54 -9.55 2.69
C ALA A 190 -2.51 -10.45 3.38
N ILE A 191 -1.32 -10.59 2.81
CA ILE A 191 -0.24 -11.41 3.37
C ILE A 191 0.19 -10.88 4.73
N ILE A 192 0.49 -9.57 4.80
CA ILE A 192 0.97 -8.95 6.04
C ILE A 192 -0.14 -8.89 7.09
N SER A 193 -1.40 -8.59 6.71
CA SER A 193 -2.53 -8.61 7.65
C SER A 193 -2.70 -9.98 8.32
N ARG A 194 -2.59 -11.07 7.54
CA ARG A 194 -2.63 -12.43 8.11
C ARG A 194 -1.46 -12.71 9.04
N ALA A 195 -0.25 -12.31 8.65
CA ALA A 195 0.94 -12.51 9.47
C ALA A 195 0.88 -11.75 10.80
N LEU A 196 0.27 -10.56 10.80
CA LEU A 196 0.05 -9.74 12.01
C LEU A 196 -1.23 -10.11 12.78
N GLY A 197 -2.09 -10.97 12.22
CA GLY A 197 -3.37 -11.33 12.81
C GLY A 197 -4.37 -10.17 12.87
N ILE A 198 -4.27 -9.22 11.92
CA ILE A 198 -5.18 -8.07 11.79
C ILE A 198 -6.32 -8.45 10.84
N PRO A 199 -7.60 -8.38 11.25
CA PRO A 199 -8.73 -8.62 10.36
C PRO A 199 -8.71 -7.69 9.15
N ALA A 200 -8.95 -8.23 7.94
CA ALA A 200 -8.87 -7.42 6.72
C ALA A 200 -9.85 -7.84 5.63
N VAL A 201 -10.38 -6.84 4.92
CA VAL A 201 -11.23 -6.99 3.73
C VAL A 201 -10.62 -6.18 2.59
N ALA A 202 -10.39 -6.82 1.46
CA ALA A 202 -9.82 -6.20 0.26
C ALA A 202 -10.81 -6.21 -0.92
N GLY A 203 -10.52 -5.42 -1.96
CA GLY A 203 -11.35 -5.38 -3.18
C GLY A 203 -12.75 -4.82 -2.94
N ILE A 204 -12.89 -3.86 -2.04
CA ILE A 204 -14.17 -3.21 -1.75
C ILE A 204 -14.41 -2.11 -2.78
N HIS A 205 -15.31 -2.37 -3.73
CA HIS A 205 -15.63 -1.39 -4.77
C HIS A 205 -16.08 -0.05 -4.19
N SER A 206 -15.52 1.05 -4.70
CA SER A 206 -15.84 2.43 -4.28
C SER A 206 -15.61 2.74 -2.79
N LEU A 207 -14.75 1.98 -2.10
CA LEU A 207 -14.47 2.18 -0.68
C LEU A 207 -14.18 3.65 -0.34
N MET A 208 -13.29 4.27 -1.11
CA MET A 208 -12.82 5.64 -0.87
C MET A 208 -13.90 6.71 -1.09
N GLN A 209 -14.99 6.38 -1.79
CA GLN A 209 -16.15 7.26 -1.98
C GLN A 209 -17.20 7.07 -0.88
N GLU A 210 -17.26 5.87 -0.31
CA GLU A 210 -18.30 5.43 0.62
C GLU A 210 -17.94 5.62 2.08
N VAL A 211 -16.65 5.77 2.40
CA VAL A 211 -16.10 5.85 3.76
C VAL A 211 -15.35 7.16 3.96
N LYS A 212 -15.52 7.78 5.12
CA LYS A 212 -14.83 9.01 5.51
C LYS A 212 -14.02 8.78 6.79
N SER A 213 -12.96 9.56 6.96
CA SER A 213 -12.19 9.54 8.21
C SER A 213 -13.11 9.89 9.39
N GLY A 214 -13.04 9.09 10.44
CA GLY A 214 -13.90 9.20 11.62
C GLY A 214 -15.20 8.41 11.57
N ASP A 215 -15.61 7.87 10.41
CA ASP A 215 -16.74 6.93 10.35
C ASP A 215 -16.49 5.73 11.24
N TYR A 216 -17.55 5.22 11.89
CA TYR A 216 -17.45 3.99 12.65
C TYR A 216 -17.75 2.79 11.75
N VAL A 217 -16.87 1.81 11.76
CA VAL A 217 -16.98 0.63 10.90
C VAL A 217 -16.90 -0.65 11.71
N VAL A 218 -17.70 -1.64 11.30
CA VAL A 218 -17.55 -3.04 11.71
C VAL A 218 -17.17 -3.84 10.47
N LEU A 219 -16.07 -4.57 10.51
CA LEU A 219 -15.61 -5.43 9.44
C LEU A 219 -15.55 -6.89 9.90
N ASP A 220 -15.88 -7.78 8.98
CA ASP A 220 -15.76 -9.23 9.13
C ASP A 220 -14.81 -9.75 8.04
N GLY A 221 -13.60 -10.08 8.45
CA GLY A 221 -12.53 -10.54 7.57
C GLY A 221 -12.70 -11.99 7.08
N ASP A 222 -13.63 -12.75 7.65
CA ASP A 222 -13.97 -14.10 7.18
C ASP A 222 -14.98 -14.03 6.03
N SER A 223 -16.06 -13.25 6.20
CA SER A 223 -17.13 -13.11 5.19
C SER A 223 -16.88 -12.03 4.15
N GLY A 224 -15.97 -11.08 4.39
CA GLY A 224 -15.73 -9.92 3.54
C GLY A 224 -16.82 -8.85 3.62
N ILE A 225 -17.57 -8.82 4.72
CA ILE A 225 -18.64 -7.86 4.96
C ILE A 225 -18.12 -6.68 5.78
N VAL A 226 -18.57 -5.48 5.40
CA VAL A 226 -18.21 -4.23 6.07
C VAL A 226 -19.45 -3.37 6.26
N TYR A 227 -19.75 -3.00 7.49
CA TYR A 227 -20.81 -2.08 7.86
C TYR A 227 -20.23 -0.70 8.16
N VAL A 228 -20.69 0.32 7.44
CA VAL A 228 -20.31 1.72 7.68
C VAL A 228 -21.43 2.41 8.44
N ASN A 229 -21.10 3.01 9.57
CA ASN A 229 -22.02 3.65 10.51
C ASN A 229 -23.21 2.72 10.84
N PRO A 230 -22.92 1.50 11.39
CA PRO A 230 -23.94 0.50 11.70
C PRO A 230 -24.92 1.00 12.76
N SER A 231 -26.12 0.38 12.81
CA SER A 231 -27.08 0.57 13.91
C SER A 231 -26.59 -0.13 15.17
N GLU A 232 -27.15 0.24 16.32
CA GLU A 232 -26.83 -0.37 17.61
C GLU A 232 -27.04 -1.89 17.62
N ASP A 233 -28.09 -2.37 16.92
CA ASP A 233 -28.38 -3.80 16.82
C ASP A 233 -27.23 -4.56 16.13
N VAL A 234 -26.72 -4.02 15.03
CA VAL A 234 -25.58 -4.63 14.32
C VAL A 234 -24.31 -4.59 15.17
N ILE A 235 -24.07 -3.49 15.88
CA ILE A 235 -22.93 -3.38 16.79
C ILE A 235 -23.03 -4.44 17.90
N ASN A 236 -24.21 -4.66 18.46
CA ASN A 236 -24.43 -5.64 19.53
C ASN A 236 -24.20 -7.07 19.04
N ASP A 237 -24.75 -7.41 17.87
CA ASP A 237 -24.57 -8.74 17.24
C ASP A 237 -23.08 -9.04 16.97
N TYR A 238 -22.34 -8.04 16.49
CA TYR A 238 -20.92 -8.21 16.21
C TYR A 238 -20.04 -8.15 17.48
N ASN A 239 -20.44 -7.44 18.51
CA ASN A 239 -19.77 -7.45 19.82
C ASN A 239 -19.81 -8.83 20.48
N GLU A 240 -20.89 -9.58 20.33
CA GLU A 240 -20.94 -10.97 20.81
C GLU A 240 -19.95 -11.84 20.03
N LYS A 241 -19.96 -11.75 18.70
CA LYS A 241 -18.99 -12.47 17.84
C LYS A 241 -17.54 -12.07 18.12
N LEU A 242 -17.29 -10.79 18.41
CA LEU A 242 -15.95 -10.27 18.77
C LEU A 242 -15.47 -10.87 20.08
N LYS A 243 -16.32 -10.98 21.11
CA LYS A 243 -15.98 -11.64 22.38
C LYS A 243 -15.61 -13.10 22.17
N ASP A 244 -16.36 -13.81 21.33
CA ASP A 244 -16.09 -15.20 20.98
C ASP A 244 -14.76 -15.33 20.21
N PHE A 245 -14.45 -14.41 19.33
CA PHE A 245 -13.18 -14.38 18.60
C PHE A 245 -11.98 -14.13 19.52
N ILE A 246 -12.09 -13.15 20.42
CA ILE A 246 -11.03 -12.85 21.41
C ILE A 246 -10.80 -14.01 22.38
N SER A 247 -11.84 -14.74 22.75
CA SER A 247 -11.75 -15.87 23.68
C SER A 247 -11.09 -17.11 23.05
N ARG A 248 -10.99 -17.17 21.72
CA ARG A 248 -10.35 -18.28 20.96
C ARG A 248 -8.89 -18.01 20.58
N LYS A 249 -8.40 -16.77 20.83
CA LYS A 249 -7.00 -16.35 20.63
C LYS A 249 -6.20 -16.53 21.90
#